data_97b4cd2f5b80e439dc5824e2a60292d3
#
_entry.id   97b4cd2f5b80e439dc5824e2a60292d3
#
_cell.length_a   1.000
_cell.length_b   1.000
_cell.length_c   1.000
_cell.angle_alpha   90.00
_cell.angle_beta   90.00
_cell.angle_gamma   90.00
#
_symmetry.space_group_name_H-M   'P 1'
#
loop_
_entity.id
_entity.type
_entity.pdbx_description
1 polymer ?
#
loop_
_entity_poly.entity_id
_entity_poly.type
_entity_poly.pdbx_seq_one_letter_code
_entity_poly.pdbx_strand_id
1 'polypeptide(L)'
;VGMNVTVEGMKSLDDMINEGVRRAYNHPENVLRASVLADPDGKRANTKDNTPAVINYSIVPGDTLEINVAAKGGGSEAKSKFAMLNPSDSVVDWVLEQVPKMGAGWCPPGMLGIGIGGTAEKAMLLAKESLMDPIDIHELQARGPQNRSEELRLELFEKVNALGIGAQGLGGLTTVLDVKVADYPTHAANKPV
;
A
#
# COMPACT_ATOMS: atom_id res chain seq x y z
N VAL A 1 3.91 -10.32 14.42
CA VAL A 1 3.65 -11.38 15.40
C VAL A 1 4.90 -11.58 16.25
N GLY A 2 4.79 -11.46 17.57
CA GLY A 2 5.89 -11.75 18.50
C GLY A 2 6.29 -13.21 18.45
N MET A 3 7.57 -13.50 18.54
CA MET A 3 8.11 -14.88 18.50
C MET A 3 7.57 -15.79 19.62
N ASN A 4 7.14 -15.20 20.73
CA ASN A 4 6.60 -15.91 21.88
C ASN A 4 5.06 -15.94 21.94
N VAL A 5 4.39 -15.45 20.87
CA VAL A 5 2.93 -15.54 20.76
C VAL A 5 2.54 -17.00 20.53
N THR A 6 1.60 -17.49 21.30
CA THR A 6 0.94 -18.77 21.09
C THR A 6 -0.49 -18.55 20.65
N VAL A 7 -0.92 -19.26 19.61
CA VAL A 7 -2.31 -19.27 19.18
C VAL A 7 -3.02 -20.44 19.87
N GLU A 8 -4.00 -20.13 20.72
CA GLU A 8 -4.79 -21.14 21.42
C GLU A 8 -5.95 -21.60 20.56
N GLY A 9 -6.26 -22.89 20.63
CA GLY A 9 -7.36 -23.50 19.92
C GLY A 9 -6.92 -24.28 18.67
N MET A 10 -7.91 -24.76 17.92
CA MET A 10 -7.67 -25.63 16.75
C MET A 10 -7.58 -24.87 15.42
N LYS A 11 -7.74 -23.54 15.44
CA LYS A 11 -7.71 -22.71 14.22
C LYS A 11 -6.39 -21.99 14.08
N SER A 12 -5.93 -21.87 12.84
CA SER A 12 -4.77 -21.04 12.52
C SER A 12 -5.08 -19.54 12.71
N LEU A 13 -4.05 -18.72 12.81
CA LEU A 13 -4.23 -17.26 12.86
C LEU A 13 -4.91 -16.74 11.58
N ASP A 14 -4.61 -17.34 10.42
CA ASP A 14 -5.30 -17.05 9.14
C ASP A 14 -6.81 -17.30 9.23
N ASP A 15 -7.22 -18.44 9.80
CA ASP A 15 -8.63 -18.75 9.95
C ASP A 15 -9.34 -17.76 10.87
N MET A 16 -8.65 -17.33 11.94
CA MET A 16 -9.20 -16.36 12.90
C MET A 16 -9.35 -14.98 12.25
N ILE A 17 -8.37 -14.53 11.48
CA ILE A 17 -8.41 -13.26 10.75
C ILE A 17 -9.53 -13.30 9.70
N ASN A 18 -9.60 -14.37 8.91
CA ASN A 18 -10.64 -14.54 7.90
C ASN A 18 -12.06 -14.61 8.52
N GLU A 19 -12.20 -15.23 9.67
CA GLU A 19 -13.46 -15.22 10.40
C GLU A 19 -13.85 -13.80 10.86
N GLY A 20 -12.87 -12.99 11.31
CA GLY A 20 -13.08 -11.58 11.63
C GLY A 20 -13.58 -10.78 10.42
N VAL A 21 -12.93 -10.95 9.26
CA VAL A 21 -13.35 -10.32 8.00
C VAL A 21 -14.75 -10.74 7.61
N ARG A 22 -15.06 -12.03 7.65
CA ARG A 22 -16.40 -12.57 7.33
C ARG A 22 -17.47 -11.97 8.22
N ARG A 23 -17.24 -11.88 9.53
CA ARG A 23 -18.17 -11.25 10.46
C ARG A 23 -18.40 -9.78 10.16
N ALA A 24 -17.33 -9.04 9.84
CA ALA A 24 -17.43 -7.63 9.49
C ALA A 24 -18.27 -7.42 8.23
N TYR A 25 -18.01 -8.19 7.16
CA TYR A 25 -18.75 -8.05 5.90
C TYR A 25 -20.19 -8.58 5.96
N ASN A 26 -20.49 -9.53 6.83
CA ASN A 26 -21.83 -10.06 7.04
C ASN A 26 -22.60 -9.34 8.16
N HIS A 27 -21.99 -8.33 8.80
CA HIS A 27 -22.67 -7.57 9.85
C HIS A 27 -23.86 -6.80 9.26
N PRO A 28 -25.04 -6.78 9.94
CA PRO A 28 -26.23 -6.10 9.42
C PRO A 28 -26.04 -4.61 9.12
N GLU A 29 -25.14 -3.95 9.84
CA GLU A 29 -24.82 -2.53 9.65
C GLU A 29 -23.67 -2.30 8.65
N ASN A 30 -23.12 -3.36 8.03
CA ASN A 30 -22.06 -3.22 7.07
C ASN A 30 -22.56 -2.53 5.80
N VAL A 31 -21.89 -1.44 5.43
CA VAL A 31 -22.16 -0.68 4.20
C VAL A 31 -21.17 -1.01 3.08
N LEU A 32 -20.13 -1.82 3.34
CA LEU A 32 -19.13 -2.18 2.37
C LEU A 32 -19.59 -3.36 1.52
N ARG A 33 -19.32 -3.28 0.23
CA ARG A 33 -19.61 -4.34 -0.71
C ARG A 33 -18.49 -5.38 -0.73
N ALA A 34 -18.80 -6.65 -0.52
CA ALA A 34 -17.87 -7.75 -0.78
C ALA A 34 -17.49 -7.78 -2.27
N SER A 35 -16.19 -7.80 -2.56
CA SER A 35 -15.64 -7.67 -3.92
C SER A 35 -14.59 -8.72 -4.25
N VAL A 36 -14.26 -9.63 -3.31
CA VAL A 36 -13.31 -10.71 -3.55
C VAL A 36 -13.98 -11.79 -4.42
N LEU A 37 -13.27 -12.20 -5.45
CA LEU A 37 -13.73 -13.22 -6.39
C LEU A 37 -12.87 -14.48 -6.26
N ALA A 38 -13.50 -15.61 -6.03
CA ALA A 38 -12.88 -16.91 -6.19
C ALA A 38 -12.72 -17.22 -7.68
N ASP A 39 -11.74 -18.09 -8.01
CA ASP A 39 -11.43 -18.50 -9.38
C ASP A 39 -11.20 -17.28 -10.30
N PRO A 40 -10.12 -16.49 -10.08
CA PRO A 40 -9.94 -15.19 -10.70
C PRO A 40 -9.78 -15.25 -12.23
N ASP A 41 -9.29 -16.35 -12.78
CA ASP A 41 -9.13 -16.59 -14.22
C ASP A 41 -10.29 -17.39 -14.85
N GLY A 42 -11.18 -17.96 -14.02
CA GLY A 42 -12.31 -18.78 -14.47
C GLY A 42 -13.67 -18.11 -14.20
N LYS A 43 -14.46 -18.72 -13.32
CA LYS A 43 -15.85 -18.30 -13.05
C LYS A 43 -15.99 -16.95 -12.34
N ARG A 44 -14.96 -16.46 -11.70
CA ARG A 44 -14.92 -15.18 -10.97
C ARG A 44 -16.11 -15.00 -10.02
N ALA A 45 -16.43 -16.07 -9.28
CA ALA A 45 -17.56 -16.09 -8.36
C ALA A 45 -17.27 -15.21 -7.11
N ASN A 46 -18.17 -14.28 -6.79
CA ASN A 46 -18.04 -13.45 -5.59
C ASN A 46 -18.16 -14.31 -4.34
N THR A 47 -17.20 -14.16 -3.42
CA THR A 47 -17.16 -14.91 -2.15
C THR A 47 -18.25 -14.47 -1.17
N LYS A 48 -18.86 -13.30 -1.39
CA LYS A 48 -19.95 -12.65 -0.64
C LYS A 48 -19.58 -12.13 0.75
N ASP A 49 -18.49 -12.59 1.32
CA ASP A 49 -18.01 -12.22 2.65
C ASP A 49 -16.61 -11.58 2.65
N ASN A 50 -16.11 -11.29 1.45
CA ASN A 50 -14.79 -10.67 1.19
C ASN A 50 -13.60 -11.48 1.72
N THR A 51 -13.74 -12.78 1.88
CA THR A 51 -12.64 -13.69 2.24
C THR A 51 -12.15 -14.47 1.00
N PRO A 52 -10.89 -14.95 1.01
CA PRO A 52 -9.88 -14.74 2.02
C PRO A 52 -9.27 -13.33 1.97
N ALA A 53 -8.83 -12.84 3.13
CA ALA A 53 -7.98 -11.66 3.20
C ALA A 53 -6.58 -11.97 2.65
N VAL A 54 -5.90 -10.96 2.12
CA VAL A 54 -4.45 -11.06 1.84
C VAL A 54 -3.72 -10.76 3.14
N ILE A 55 -3.00 -11.75 3.67
CA ILE A 55 -2.33 -11.68 4.97
C ILE A 55 -0.82 -11.73 4.75
N ASN A 56 -0.12 -10.77 5.33
CA ASN A 56 1.34 -10.74 5.38
C ASN A 56 1.79 -10.80 6.83
N TYR A 57 2.86 -11.54 7.10
CA TYR A 57 3.39 -11.73 8.45
C TYR A 57 4.78 -11.14 8.58
N SER A 58 5.00 -10.39 9.66
CA SER A 58 6.32 -10.05 10.15
C SER A 58 6.50 -10.68 11.53
N ILE A 59 7.59 -11.43 11.70
CA ILE A 59 7.95 -12.04 13.00
C ILE A 59 8.90 -11.08 13.70
N VAL A 60 8.55 -10.70 14.92
CA VAL A 60 9.32 -9.75 15.72
C VAL A 60 9.63 -10.35 17.12
N PRO A 61 10.66 -9.87 17.83
CA PRO A 61 10.88 -10.27 19.22
C PRO A 61 9.69 -9.92 20.11
N GLY A 62 9.46 -10.72 21.15
CA GLY A 62 8.44 -10.45 22.16
C GLY A 62 7.21 -11.35 22.08
N ASP A 63 6.15 -10.93 22.72
CA ASP A 63 4.90 -11.68 22.94
C ASP A 63 3.65 -10.90 22.48
N THR A 64 3.84 -9.83 21.73
CA THR A 64 2.75 -8.98 21.26
C THR A 64 2.27 -9.42 19.88
N LEU A 65 0.96 -9.51 19.70
CA LEU A 65 0.31 -9.63 18.41
C LEU A 65 -0.24 -8.26 18.02
N GLU A 66 0.32 -7.68 16.97
CA GLU A 66 -0.20 -6.47 16.33
C GLU A 66 -0.83 -6.85 14.99
N ILE A 67 -2.01 -6.33 14.73
CA ILE A 67 -2.75 -6.58 13.48
C ILE A 67 -3.12 -5.24 12.87
N ASN A 68 -2.55 -4.95 11.71
CA ASN A 68 -2.89 -3.78 10.90
C ASN A 68 -3.86 -4.21 9.80
N VAL A 69 -5.01 -3.55 9.69
CA VAL A 69 -6.08 -3.90 8.74
C VAL A 69 -6.35 -2.73 7.82
N ALA A 70 -6.34 -2.98 6.51
CA ALA A 70 -6.74 -2.01 5.51
C ALA A 70 -7.83 -2.56 4.59
N ALA A 71 -8.91 -1.81 4.44
CA ALA A 71 -9.92 -2.04 3.41
C ALA A 71 -9.51 -1.28 2.13
N LYS A 72 -8.66 -1.90 1.30
CA LYS A 72 -8.10 -1.27 0.10
C LYS A 72 -9.05 -1.40 -1.09
N GLY A 73 -9.37 -0.28 -1.72
CA GLY A 73 -10.22 -0.26 -2.91
C GLY A 73 -9.57 -0.93 -4.13
N GLY A 74 -10.37 -1.64 -4.92
CA GLY A 74 -9.91 -2.33 -6.12
C GLY A 74 -9.30 -1.39 -7.18
N GLY A 75 -9.76 -0.15 -7.27
CA GLY A 75 -9.18 0.85 -8.16
C GLY A 75 -7.75 1.18 -7.82
N SER A 76 -7.45 1.41 -6.55
CA SER A 76 -6.07 1.68 -6.10
C SER A 76 -5.16 0.45 -6.24
N GLU A 77 -5.66 -0.76 -6.03
CA GLU A 77 -4.89 -1.99 -6.28
C GLU A 77 -4.60 -2.17 -7.79
N ALA A 78 -5.61 -2.01 -8.63
CA ALA A 78 -5.48 -2.16 -10.09
C ALA A 78 -4.55 -1.12 -10.74
N LYS A 79 -4.27 0.00 -10.06
CA LYS A 79 -3.39 1.07 -10.56
C LYS A 79 -1.99 1.02 -9.95
N SER A 80 -1.71 0.07 -9.07
CA SER A 80 -0.34 -0.17 -8.58
C SER A 80 0.59 -0.44 -9.77
N LYS A 81 1.83 0.02 -9.66
CA LYS A 81 2.87 -0.10 -10.68
C LYS A 81 4.11 -0.73 -10.06
N PHE A 82 4.86 -1.42 -10.88
CA PHE A 82 6.17 -1.96 -10.53
C PHE A 82 7.12 -1.79 -11.70
N ALA A 83 8.38 -1.51 -11.40
CA ALA A 83 9.47 -1.57 -12.37
C ALA A 83 10.76 -2.06 -11.73
N MET A 84 11.56 -2.76 -12.51
CA MET A 84 12.97 -3.02 -12.20
C MET A 84 13.80 -1.93 -12.88
N LEU A 85 14.09 -0.86 -12.16
CA LEU A 85 14.91 0.23 -12.66
C LEU A 85 16.40 -0.16 -12.68
N ASN A 86 17.17 0.48 -13.56
CA ASN A 86 18.62 0.43 -13.44
C ASN A 86 19.08 1.27 -12.24
N PRO A 87 20.24 0.98 -11.66
CA PRO A 87 20.79 1.76 -10.53
C PRO A 87 20.89 3.26 -10.78
N SER A 88 21.14 3.68 -12.03
CA SER A 88 21.25 5.08 -12.45
C SER A 88 19.91 5.79 -12.70
N ASP A 89 18.80 5.04 -12.84
CA ASP A 89 17.50 5.62 -13.17
C ASP A 89 16.93 6.41 -11.97
N SER A 90 16.23 7.49 -12.26
CA SER A 90 15.59 8.33 -11.26
C SER A 90 14.24 7.73 -10.82
N VAL A 91 14.09 7.48 -9.53
CA VAL A 91 12.79 7.07 -8.95
C VAL A 91 11.76 8.19 -9.12
N VAL A 92 12.18 9.44 -8.94
CA VAL A 92 11.28 10.61 -9.07
C VAL A 92 10.71 10.69 -10.48
N ASP A 93 11.57 10.60 -11.50
CA ASP A 93 11.14 10.70 -12.89
C ASP A 93 10.21 9.54 -13.26
N TRP A 94 10.52 8.33 -12.81
CA TRP A 94 9.66 7.17 -13.03
C TRP A 94 8.28 7.36 -12.40
N VAL A 95 8.22 7.82 -11.15
CA VAL A 95 6.93 8.07 -10.46
C VAL A 95 6.13 9.13 -11.20
N LEU A 96 6.76 10.25 -11.59
CA LEU A 96 6.11 11.33 -12.34
C LEU A 96 5.62 10.89 -13.71
N GLU A 97 6.28 9.92 -14.34
CA GLU A 97 5.80 9.30 -15.57
C GLU A 97 4.60 8.37 -15.33
N GLN A 98 4.60 7.61 -14.23
CA GLN A 98 3.56 6.61 -13.98
C GLN A 98 2.27 7.20 -13.42
N VAL A 99 2.34 8.20 -12.54
CA VAL A 99 1.15 8.77 -11.88
C VAL A 99 0.10 9.25 -12.88
N PRO A 100 0.42 10.02 -13.94
CA PRO A 100 -0.57 10.39 -14.96
C PRO A 100 -1.21 9.17 -15.66
N LYS A 101 -0.43 8.10 -15.89
CA LYS A 101 -0.91 6.87 -16.55
C LYS A 101 -1.86 6.05 -15.66
N MET A 102 -1.90 6.32 -14.37
CA MET A 102 -2.87 5.70 -13.46
C MET A 102 -4.30 6.22 -13.72
N GLY A 103 -4.43 7.40 -14.32
CA GLY A 103 -5.71 8.06 -14.62
C GLY A 103 -6.52 8.35 -13.36
N ALA A 104 -7.84 8.44 -13.47
CA ALA A 104 -8.73 8.65 -12.32
C ALA A 104 -9.05 7.38 -11.52
N GLY A 105 -8.61 6.20 -11.99
CA GLY A 105 -9.03 4.92 -11.43
C GLY A 105 -8.54 4.63 -10.02
N TRP A 106 -7.52 5.32 -9.51
CA TRP A 106 -7.08 5.23 -8.12
C TRP A 106 -7.76 6.24 -7.18
N CYS A 107 -8.71 7.04 -7.74
CA CYS A 107 -9.55 7.98 -7.02
C CYS A 107 -8.76 9.10 -6.30
N PRO A 108 -7.92 9.87 -7.01
CA PRO A 108 -7.22 11.00 -6.38
C PRO A 108 -8.21 12.04 -5.81
N PRO A 109 -7.85 12.82 -4.77
CA PRO A 109 -6.56 12.80 -4.10
C PRO A 109 -6.42 11.59 -3.16
N GLY A 110 -5.25 10.96 -3.20
CA GLY A 110 -4.96 9.77 -2.40
C GLY A 110 -3.56 9.80 -1.82
N MET A 111 -3.13 8.68 -1.22
CA MET A 111 -1.77 8.49 -0.75
C MET A 111 -0.99 7.65 -1.78
N LEU A 112 0.26 8.00 -2.00
CA LEU A 112 1.22 7.15 -2.71
C LEU A 112 2.13 6.44 -1.71
N GLY A 113 2.18 5.10 -1.78
CA GLY A 113 3.17 4.29 -1.10
C GLY A 113 4.20 3.81 -2.11
N ILE A 114 5.48 4.06 -1.83
CA ILE A 114 6.60 3.73 -2.71
C ILE A 114 7.57 2.86 -1.93
N GLY A 115 7.82 1.66 -2.43
CA GLY A 115 8.83 0.77 -1.90
C GLY A 115 10.05 0.73 -2.84
N ILE A 116 11.24 0.84 -2.29
CA ILE A 116 12.48 0.89 -3.08
C ILE A 116 13.44 -0.17 -2.55
N GLY A 117 13.92 -1.02 -3.44
CA GLY A 117 14.97 -1.97 -3.08
C GLY A 117 14.46 -3.35 -2.65
N GLY A 118 15.36 -4.18 -2.11
CA GLY A 118 15.12 -5.59 -1.86
C GLY A 118 15.01 -6.40 -3.15
N THR A 119 13.96 -7.19 -3.22
CA THR A 119 13.50 -7.92 -4.41
C THR A 119 12.20 -7.30 -4.93
N ALA A 120 11.69 -7.76 -6.07
CA ALA A 120 10.44 -7.24 -6.66
C ALA A 120 9.28 -7.28 -5.66
N GLU A 121 9.06 -8.44 -5.06
CA GLU A 121 8.00 -8.66 -4.05
C GLU A 121 8.24 -7.83 -2.78
N LYS A 122 9.51 -7.64 -2.36
CA LYS A 122 9.82 -6.82 -1.18
C LYS A 122 9.51 -5.35 -1.43
N ALA A 123 9.87 -4.80 -2.59
CA ALA A 123 9.53 -3.43 -2.96
C ALA A 123 8.01 -3.20 -2.97
N MET A 124 7.25 -4.12 -3.59
CA MET A 124 5.78 -4.04 -3.61
C MET A 124 5.16 -4.14 -2.21
N LEU A 125 5.72 -4.99 -1.34
CA LEU A 125 5.24 -5.11 0.04
C LEU A 125 5.54 -3.85 0.84
N LEU A 126 6.75 -3.31 0.75
CA LEU A 126 7.13 -2.03 1.38
C LEU A 126 6.19 -0.89 0.97
N ALA A 127 5.84 -0.80 -0.32
CA ALA A 127 4.90 0.19 -0.82
C ALA A 127 3.52 0.06 -0.16
N LYS A 128 3.01 -1.16 0.03
CA LYS A 128 1.72 -1.40 0.70
C LYS A 128 1.79 -1.13 2.20
N GLU A 129 2.83 -1.62 2.86
CA GLU A 129 3.03 -1.41 4.30
C GLU A 129 3.13 0.07 4.65
N SER A 130 3.84 0.86 3.84
CA SER A 130 4.01 2.29 4.07
C SER A 130 2.69 3.07 4.02
N LEU A 131 1.66 2.56 3.35
CA LEU A 131 0.32 3.18 3.34
C LEU A 131 -0.46 2.98 4.65
N MET A 132 0.02 2.13 5.56
CA MET A 132 -0.56 1.98 6.90
C MET A 132 -0.13 3.10 7.85
N ASP A 133 0.93 3.83 7.52
CA ASP A 133 1.42 4.95 8.32
C ASP A 133 0.44 6.13 8.23
N PRO A 134 0.26 6.88 9.32
CA PRO A 134 -0.61 8.05 9.32
C PRO A 134 -0.10 9.14 8.37
N ILE A 135 -1.00 10.00 7.90
CA ILE A 135 -0.65 11.18 7.11
C ILE A 135 0.12 12.15 8.00
N ASP A 136 1.37 12.42 7.66
CA ASP A 136 2.29 13.26 8.44
C ASP A 136 3.15 14.21 7.57
N ILE A 137 2.80 14.38 6.30
CA ILE A 137 3.60 15.17 5.36
C ILE A 137 3.80 16.62 5.83
N HIS A 138 2.81 17.21 6.46
CA HIS A 138 2.92 18.58 6.95
C HIS A 138 3.84 18.71 8.17
N GLU A 139 3.89 17.68 9.03
CA GLU A 139 4.86 17.60 10.10
C GLU A 139 6.28 17.45 9.51
N LEU A 140 6.43 16.59 8.51
CA LEU A 140 7.70 16.42 7.81
C LEU A 140 8.17 17.72 7.13
N GLN A 141 7.27 18.47 6.49
CA GLN A 141 7.57 19.79 5.93
C GLN A 141 8.05 20.77 7.01
N ALA A 142 7.42 20.78 8.16
CA ALA A 142 7.74 21.70 9.25
C ALA A 142 9.10 21.42 9.91
N ARG A 143 9.44 20.12 10.11
CA ARG A 143 10.72 19.73 10.75
C ARG A 143 11.89 19.56 9.79
N GLY A 144 11.60 19.41 8.51
CA GLY A 144 12.58 19.06 7.49
C GLY A 144 12.97 17.57 7.46
N PRO A 145 13.54 17.11 6.33
CA PRO A 145 13.92 15.71 6.12
C PRO A 145 15.20 15.36 6.91
N GLN A 146 15.28 14.14 7.43
CA GLN A 146 16.43 13.63 8.18
C GLN A 146 17.15 12.50 7.44
N ASN A 147 16.57 11.99 6.35
CA ASN A 147 17.15 10.91 5.54
C ASN A 147 16.67 11.02 4.09
N ARG A 148 17.26 10.20 3.21
CA ARG A 148 16.94 10.22 1.78
C ARG A 148 15.50 9.86 1.46
N SER A 149 14.88 8.94 2.18
CA SER A 149 13.48 8.58 1.97
C SER A 149 12.54 9.75 2.29
N GLU A 150 12.84 10.53 3.32
CA GLU A 150 12.06 11.73 3.64
C GLU A 150 12.29 12.87 2.63
N GLU A 151 13.51 13.03 2.12
CA GLU A 151 13.78 13.96 1.02
C GLU A 151 12.93 13.61 -0.22
N LEU A 152 12.90 12.31 -0.59
CA LEU A 152 12.09 11.82 -1.70
C LEU A 152 10.58 12.04 -1.46
N ARG A 153 10.11 11.87 -0.23
CA ARG A 153 8.71 12.14 0.12
C ARG A 153 8.34 13.59 -0.17
N LEU A 154 9.15 14.54 0.30
CA LEU A 154 8.89 15.97 0.08
C LEU A 154 8.97 16.34 -1.40
N GLU A 155 10.00 15.88 -2.11
CA GLU A 155 10.17 16.14 -3.53
C GLU A 155 9.01 15.59 -4.36
N LEU A 156 8.58 14.36 -4.09
CA LEU A 156 7.47 13.73 -4.79
C LEU A 156 6.13 14.35 -4.42
N PHE A 157 5.92 14.73 -3.16
CA PHE A 157 4.70 15.41 -2.75
C PHE A 157 4.50 16.72 -3.51
N GLU A 158 5.54 17.52 -3.62
CA GLU A 158 5.51 18.77 -4.39
C GLU A 158 5.28 18.50 -5.89
N LYS A 159 6.10 17.65 -6.50
CA LYS A 159 6.07 17.42 -7.95
C LYS A 159 4.82 16.70 -8.42
N VAL A 160 4.29 15.75 -7.66
CA VAL A 160 3.05 15.04 -8.01
C VAL A 160 1.84 15.98 -7.90
N ASN A 161 1.79 16.83 -6.89
CA ASN A 161 0.74 17.85 -6.78
C ASN A 161 0.84 18.88 -7.92
N ALA A 162 2.05 19.24 -8.33
CA ALA A 162 2.28 20.15 -9.46
C ALA A 162 1.79 19.58 -10.82
N LEU A 163 1.55 18.26 -10.94
CA LEU A 163 0.93 17.66 -12.12
C LEU A 163 -0.51 18.16 -12.36
N GLY A 164 -1.17 18.71 -11.34
CA GLY A 164 -2.49 19.30 -11.46
C GLY A 164 -3.61 18.31 -11.79
N ILE A 165 -3.42 17.01 -11.52
CA ILE A 165 -4.41 15.96 -11.80
C ILE A 165 -5.68 16.19 -10.98
N GLY A 166 -5.51 16.51 -9.67
CA GLY A 166 -6.59 16.89 -8.79
C GLY A 166 -7.63 15.81 -8.50
N ALA A 167 -8.68 16.21 -7.82
CA ALA A 167 -9.73 15.29 -7.39
C ALA A 167 -10.39 14.58 -8.59
N GLN A 168 -10.42 13.25 -8.53
CA GLN A 168 -10.99 12.38 -9.57
C GLN A 168 -10.39 12.58 -10.98
N GLY A 169 -9.20 13.18 -11.06
CA GLY A 169 -8.55 13.48 -12.34
C GLY A 169 -9.18 14.65 -13.11
N LEU A 170 -9.98 15.48 -12.46
CA LEU A 170 -10.69 16.61 -13.06
C LEU A 170 -9.92 17.93 -13.00
N GLY A 171 -8.68 17.89 -12.56
CA GLY A 171 -7.84 19.07 -12.35
C GLY A 171 -7.93 19.59 -10.92
N GLY A 172 -6.84 20.21 -10.45
CA GLY A 172 -6.78 20.83 -9.12
C GLY A 172 -5.41 20.78 -8.50
N LEU A 173 -5.26 21.44 -7.37
CA LEU A 173 -3.99 21.62 -6.68
C LEU A 173 -3.56 20.41 -5.85
N THR A 174 -4.50 19.52 -5.51
CA THR A 174 -4.24 18.36 -4.64
C THR A 174 -4.48 17.07 -5.41
N THR A 175 -3.40 16.40 -5.77
CA THR A 175 -3.40 15.08 -6.38
C THR A 175 -3.10 13.99 -5.35
N VAL A 176 -2.19 14.29 -4.41
CA VAL A 176 -1.82 13.41 -3.29
C VAL A 176 -1.97 14.13 -1.96
N LEU A 177 -2.43 13.39 -0.96
CA LEU A 177 -2.55 13.85 0.44
C LEU A 177 -1.24 13.62 1.20
N ASP A 178 -0.52 12.57 0.85
CA ASP A 178 0.81 12.22 1.37
C ASP A 178 1.54 11.32 0.37
N VAL A 179 2.85 11.27 0.49
CA VAL A 179 3.73 10.31 -0.19
C VAL A 179 4.55 9.60 0.87
N LYS A 180 4.43 8.27 0.92
CA LYS A 180 5.22 7.41 1.80
C LYS A 180 6.32 6.74 0.98
N VAL A 181 7.53 6.68 1.52
CA VAL A 181 8.67 6.02 0.90
C VAL A 181 9.31 5.10 1.95
N ALA A 182 9.38 3.83 1.64
CA ALA A 182 10.12 2.85 2.42
C ALA A 182 11.19 2.20 1.54
N ASP A 183 12.38 1.99 2.08
CA ASP A 183 13.49 1.40 1.34
C ASP A 183 14.09 0.19 2.03
N TYR A 184 14.77 -0.64 1.27
CA TYR A 184 15.46 -1.83 1.74
C TYR A 184 16.74 -2.07 0.92
N PRO A 185 17.83 -2.56 1.52
CA PRO A 185 19.04 -2.91 0.80
C PRO A 185 18.75 -3.82 -0.39
N THR A 186 19.38 -3.54 -1.53
CA THR A 186 19.17 -4.26 -2.78
C THR A 186 20.47 -4.67 -3.44
N HIS A 187 20.40 -5.57 -4.42
CA HIS A 187 21.57 -5.96 -5.22
C HIS A 187 22.06 -4.79 -6.05
N ALA A 188 23.40 -4.64 -6.18
CA ALA A 188 24.03 -3.51 -6.85
C ALA A 188 23.59 -3.31 -8.33
N ALA A 189 23.10 -4.36 -8.99
CA ALA A 189 22.74 -4.32 -10.41
C ALA A 189 21.30 -3.85 -10.68
N ASN A 190 20.44 -3.72 -9.67
CA ASN A 190 19.01 -3.44 -9.85
C ASN A 190 18.44 -2.52 -8.77
N LYS A 191 17.34 -1.87 -9.12
CA LYS A 191 16.59 -0.98 -8.24
C LYS A 191 15.09 -1.25 -8.46
N PRO A 192 14.51 -2.26 -7.76
CA PRO A 192 13.06 -2.49 -7.81
C PRO A 192 12.31 -1.33 -7.13
N VAL A 193 11.26 -0.88 -7.77
CA VAL A 193 10.39 0.21 -7.29
C VAL A 193 8.93 -0.11 -7.54
#